data_4ea7360b938dea053b3a7bd471a59d26
#
_entry.id   4ea7360b938dea053b3a7bd471a59d26
#
_cell.length_a   1.000
_cell.length_b   1.000
_cell.length_c   1.000
_cell.angle_alpha   90.00
_cell.angle_beta   90.00
_cell.angle_gamma   90.00
#
_symmetry.space_group_name_H-M   'P 1'
#
loop_
_entity.id
_entity.type
_entity.pdbx_description
1 polymer ?
#
loop_
_entity_poly.entity_id
_entity_poly.type
_entity_poly.pdbx_seq_one_letter_code
_entity_poly.pdbx_strand_id
1 'polypeptide(L)'
;SFVEKQVLDSPFTKKEYLNLVKQFNDRQDEIFDDFAISGNTIVNIGNREFVDYRPTIDINSETFINNSVSKINLDSLHYFQIKKMLQNELFKSIVIKKSDIAVNLMLPDLYEDYLQNLTKKNRHELNRKKRKFSDQIDSFELLESKEKEIFDTFVSQHKKSKGEKGKFMTKDTEAYFENLLKLDDWKIYYLKTNKGVVSTAFCYESKKGCYLYNSSRDNKFNSINPGIFLNDLIIQRLIQKGKCFFDFLKGTERYKFDLGGQSVQLYDLYIKL
;
A
#
# COMPACT_ATOMS: atom_id res chain seq x y z
N SER A 1 -19.74 -2.61 0.82
CA SER A 1 -19.27 -1.30 1.25
C SER A 1 -18.11 -0.83 0.36
N PHE A 2 -17.77 0.42 0.48
CA PHE A 2 -16.64 1.00 -0.26
C PHE A 2 -15.30 0.34 0.12
N VAL A 3 -15.07 0.17 1.43
CA VAL A 3 -13.84 -0.46 1.95
C VAL A 3 -13.70 -1.88 1.43
N GLU A 4 -14.80 -2.65 1.40
CA GLU A 4 -14.82 -4.01 0.87
C GLU A 4 -14.39 -4.06 -0.59
N LYS A 5 -14.95 -3.19 -1.43
CA LYS A 5 -14.59 -3.09 -2.85
C LYS A 5 -13.11 -2.72 -3.04
N GLN A 6 -12.60 -1.81 -2.22
CA GLN A 6 -11.22 -1.36 -2.27
C GLN A 6 -10.24 -2.47 -1.90
N VAL A 7 -10.55 -3.29 -0.90
CA VAL A 7 -9.73 -4.45 -0.53
C VAL A 7 -9.70 -5.48 -1.65
N LEU A 8 -10.86 -5.80 -2.22
CA LEU A 8 -10.97 -6.78 -3.32
C LEU A 8 -10.28 -6.30 -4.61
N ASP A 9 -10.24 -4.99 -4.84
CA ASP A 9 -9.57 -4.38 -5.98
C ASP A 9 -8.04 -4.29 -5.79
N SER A 10 -7.55 -4.42 -4.56
CA SER A 10 -6.13 -4.26 -4.22
C SER A 10 -5.26 -5.31 -4.91
N PRO A 11 -3.97 -5.02 -5.13
CA PRO A 11 -3.07 -5.99 -5.73
C PRO A 11 -2.85 -7.22 -4.86
N PHE A 12 -3.02 -7.07 -3.53
CA PHE A 12 -2.67 -8.11 -2.54
C PHE A 12 -3.60 -9.31 -2.55
N THR A 13 -4.75 -9.22 -3.22
CA THR A 13 -5.68 -10.34 -3.41
C THR A 13 -5.54 -10.97 -4.80
N LYS A 14 -4.67 -10.44 -5.66
CA LYS A 14 -4.47 -10.91 -7.04
C LYS A 14 -3.49 -12.07 -7.09
N LYS A 15 -3.79 -13.03 -7.94
CA LYS A 15 -2.99 -14.24 -8.11
C LYS A 15 -1.53 -13.94 -8.51
N GLU A 16 -1.33 -12.99 -9.42
CA GLU A 16 0.00 -12.61 -9.89
C GLU A 16 0.86 -12.09 -8.74
N TYR A 17 0.28 -11.25 -7.90
CA TYR A 17 0.97 -10.72 -6.72
C TYR A 17 1.30 -11.83 -5.72
N LEU A 18 0.35 -12.68 -5.38
CA LEU A 18 0.57 -13.77 -4.44
C LEU A 18 1.62 -14.76 -4.95
N ASN A 19 1.63 -15.05 -6.24
CA ASN A 19 2.67 -15.89 -6.85
C ASN A 19 4.06 -15.27 -6.73
N LEU A 20 4.17 -13.95 -6.90
CA LEU A 20 5.43 -13.24 -6.71
C LEU A 20 5.89 -13.31 -5.25
N VAL A 21 5.00 -13.02 -4.32
CA VAL A 21 5.32 -13.02 -2.88
C VAL A 21 5.78 -14.40 -2.41
N LYS A 22 5.25 -15.48 -2.97
CA LYS A 22 5.69 -16.85 -2.67
C LYS A 22 7.18 -17.04 -2.93
N GLN A 23 7.74 -16.39 -3.95
CA GLN A 23 9.17 -16.49 -4.29
C GLN A 23 10.06 -15.81 -3.25
N PHE A 24 9.55 -14.87 -2.49
CA PHE A 24 10.26 -14.11 -1.46
C PHE A 24 9.82 -14.52 -0.05
N ASN A 25 9.14 -15.67 0.07
CA ASN A 25 8.73 -16.23 1.35
C ASN A 25 9.82 -17.16 1.86
N ASP A 26 10.46 -16.79 2.99
CA ASP A 26 11.54 -17.57 3.61
C ASP A 26 11.06 -18.85 4.29
N ARG A 27 9.76 -19.08 4.37
CA ARG A 27 9.18 -20.25 5.01
C ARG A 27 9.23 -21.46 4.08
N GLN A 28 9.71 -22.59 4.62
CA GLN A 28 9.72 -23.88 3.92
C GLN A 28 8.45 -24.68 4.23
N ASP A 29 7.31 -24.01 4.38
CA ASP A 29 6.03 -24.58 4.71
C ASP A 29 5.27 -24.99 3.44
N GLU A 30 4.23 -25.76 3.62
CA GLU A 30 3.30 -26.09 2.54
C GLU A 30 2.53 -24.83 2.14
N ILE A 31 2.62 -24.44 0.87
CA ILE A 31 2.05 -23.18 0.35
C ILE A 31 0.90 -23.51 -0.61
N PHE A 32 -0.25 -22.88 -0.37
CA PHE A 32 -1.44 -22.94 -1.21
C PHE A 32 -1.61 -21.64 -2.01
N ASP A 33 -2.75 -21.44 -2.65
CA ASP A 33 -2.96 -20.25 -3.51
C ASP A 33 -2.95 -18.94 -2.71
N ASP A 34 -3.58 -18.91 -1.55
CA ASP A 34 -3.79 -17.68 -0.75
C ASP A 34 -3.41 -17.81 0.73
N PHE A 35 -2.88 -18.96 1.15
CA PHE A 35 -2.41 -19.19 2.52
C PHE A 35 -1.30 -20.23 2.54
N ALA A 36 -0.64 -20.39 3.69
CA ALA A 36 0.36 -21.41 3.93
C ALA A 36 0.05 -22.16 5.22
N ILE A 37 0.60 -23.38 5.35
CA ILE A 37 0.52 -24.16 6.58
C ILE A 37 1.92 -24.25 7.17
N SER A 38 2.04 -23.80 8.43
CA SER A 38 3.26 -23.87 9.23
C SER A 38 2.98 -24.80 10.43
N GLY A 39 3.49 -26.03 10.38
CA GLY A 39 3.16 -27.04 11.38
C GLY A 39 1.67 -27.39 11.36
N ASN A 40 0.97 -27.09 12.45
CA ASN A 40 -0.48 -27.27 12.58
C ASN A 40 -1.28 -25.98 12.40
N THR A 41 -0.63 -24.91 11.92
CA THR A 41 -1.21 -23.56 11.89
C THR A 41 -1.33 -23.03 10.46
N ILE A 42 -2.50 -22.51 10.12
CA ILE A 42 -2.70 -21.74 8.89
C ILE A 42 -2.20 -20.32 9.10
N VAL A 43 -1.41 -19.84 8.16
CA VAL A 43 -0.82 -18.49 8.18
C VAL A 43 -0.98 -17.83 6.81
N ASN A 44 -0.80 -16.51 6.76
CA ASN A 44 -0.77 -15.80 5.48
C ASN A 44 0.53 -16.07 4.71
N ILE A 45 0.48 -15.88 3.40
CA ILE A 45 1.65 -15.94 2.52
C ILE A 45 2.39 -14.59 2.58
N GLY A 46 3.71 -14.65 2.75
CA GLY A 46 4.55 -13.45 2.73
C GLY A 46 4.51 -12.64 4.02
N ASN A 47 5.54 -11.82 4.16
CA ASN A 47 5.70 -10.98 5.34
C ASN A 47 4.68 -9.85 5.36
N ARG A 48 4.09 -9.58 6.53
CA ARG A 48 3.14 -8.47 6.73
C ARG A 48 3.72 -7.09 6.36
N GLU A 49 5.04 -6.94 6.36
CA GLU A 49 5.68 -5.68 5.94
C GLU A 49 5.51 -5.40 4.46
N PHE A 50 5.34 -6.44 3.63
CA PHE A 50 5.16 -6.32 2.19
C PHE A 50 3.71 -6.44 1.75
N VAL A 51 2.88 -7.12 2.53
CA VAL A 51 1.49 -7.43 2.18
C VAL A 51 0.56 -6.63 3.06
N ASP A 52 0.12 -5.47 2.58
CA ASP A 52 -0.65 -4.51 3.37
C ASP A 52 -2.06 -5.01 3.68
N TYR A 53 -2.71 -5.66 2.73
CA TYR A 53 -4.04 -6.25 2.91
C TYR A 53 -3.98 -7.74 2.62
N ARG A 54 -4.82 -8.52 3.30
CA ARG A 54 -4.82 -9.97 3.12
C ARG A 54 -6.08 -10.44 2.40
N PRO A 55 -5.97 -11.53 1.61
CA PRO A 55 -7.16 -12.16 1.04
C PRO A 55 -8.03 -12.78 2.14
N THR A 56 -9.33 -12.85 1.88
CA THR A 56 -10.25 -13.63 2.71
C THR A 56 -10.03 -15.12 2.43
N ILE A 57 -9.81 -15.90 3.48
CA ILE A 57 -9.58 -17.34 3.38
C ILE A 57 -10.85 -18.09 3.74
N ASP A 58 -11.24 -19.08 2.93
CA ASP A 58 -12.33 -19.98 3.25
C ASP A 58 -11.83 -21.05 4.23
N ILE A 59 -12.12 -20.84 5.52
CA ILE A 59 -11.71 -21.74 6.60
C ILE A 59 -12.54 -23.03 6.70
N ASN A 60 -13.51 -23.23 5.85
CA ASN A 60 -14.27 -24.47 5.72
C ASN A 60 -13.77 -25.34 4.57
N SER A 61 -12.66 -24.99 3.93
CA SER A 61 -12.13 -25.76 2.81
C SER A 61 -11.69 -27.16 3.24
N GLU A 62 -11.81 -28.12 2.32
CA GLU A 62 -11.33 -29.50 2.55
C GLU A 62 -9.85 -29.55 2.90
N THR A 63 -9.07 -28.59 2.45
CA THR A 63 -7.64 -28.49 2.75
C THR A 63 -7.37 -28.43 4.25
N PHE A 64 -8.17 -27.70 5.02
CA PHE A 64 -8.01 -27.59 6.46
C PHE A 64 -8.33 -28.91 7.17
N ILE A 65 -9.35 -29.61 6.71
CA ILE A 65 -9.78 -30.89 7.27
C ILE A 65 -8.71 -31.96 7.02
N ASN A 66 -8.13 -31.97 5.82
CA ASN A 66 -7.18 -33.02 5.40
C ASN A 66 -5.76 -32.83 5.92
N ASN A 67 -5.37 -31.65 6.41
CA ASN A 67 -4.01 -31.34 6.83
C ASN A 67 -3.78 -31.28 8.35
N SER A 68 -4.71 -31.82 9.14
CA SER A 68 -4.59 -31.86 10.63
C SER A 68 -4.31 -30.48 11.23
N VAL A 69 -4.91 -29.44 10.68
CA VAL A 69 -4.77 -28.07 11.16
C VAL A 69 -5.56 -27.89 12.45
N SER A 70 -4.93 -27.27 13.45
CA SER A 70 -5.56 -26.98 14.75
C SER A 70 -5.64 -25.50 15.08
N LYS A 71 -4.91 -24.65 14.35
CA LYS A 71 -4.86 -23.21 14.60
C LYS A 71 -4.88 -22.41 13.30
N ILE A 72 -5.40 -21.19 13.39
CA ILE A 72 -5.39 -20.22 12.30
C ILE A 72 -4.87 -18.91 12.87
N ASN A 73 -3.76 -18.39 12.31
CA ASN A 73 -3.17 -17.10 12.68
C ASN A 73 -3.07 -16.25 11.42
N LEU A 74 -3.92 -15.25 11.30
CA LEU A 74 -3.97 -14.36 10.16
C LEU A 74 -3.74 -12.93 10.60
N ASP A 75 -3.03 -12.15 9.79
CA ASP A 75 -2.77 -10.75 10.06
C ASP A 75 -3.44 -9.81 9.04
N SER A 76 -3.43 -8.51 9.34
CA SER A 76 -3.79 -7.44 8.40
C SER A 76 -5.16 -7.61 7.73
N LEU A 77 -6.14 -8.07 8.50
CA LEU A 77 -7.50 -8.28 8.02
C LEU A 77 -8.39 -7.07 8.30
N HIS A 78 -9.32 -6.80 7.40
CA HIS A 78 -10.40 -5.85 7.63
C HIS A 78 -11.52 -6.52 8.43
N TYR A 79 -12.28 -5.72 9.16
CA TYR A 79 -13.34 -6.26 10.03
C TYR A 79 -14.39 -7.04 9.25
N PHE A 80 -14.76 -6.61 8.04
CA PHE A 80 -15.73 -7.34 7.22
C PHE A 80 -15.25 -8.75 6.85
N GLN A 81 -13.94 -8.94 6.64
CA GLN A 81 -13.34 -10.24 6.34
C GLN A 81 -13.47 -11.18 7.55
N ILE A 82 -13.19 -10.66 8.73
CA ILE A 82 -13.32 -11.43 9.98
C ILE A 82 -14.75 -11.87 10.20
N LYS A 83 -15.72 -10.98 10.01
CA LYS A 83 -17.16 -11.32 10.12
C LYS A 83 -17.53 -12.45 9.16
N LYS A 84 -17.04 -12.38 7.92
CA LYS A 84 -17.30 -13.40 6.92
C LYS A 84 -16.69 -14.76 7.29
N MET A 85 -15.46 -14.76 7.82
CA MET A 85 -14.77 -15.98 8.21
C MET A 85 -15.34 -16.62 9.47
N LEU A 86 -15.91 -15.85 10.40
CA LEU A 86 -16.42 -16.34 11.68
C LEU A 86 -17.87 -16.81 11.66
N GLN A 87 -18.44 -17.07 10.50
CA GLN A 87 -19.81 -17.60 10.40
C GLN A 87 -19.93 -19.06 10.88
N ASN A 88 -18.80 -19.72 11.13
CA ASN A 88 -18.77 -21.09 11.60
C ASN A 88 -18.64 -21.15 13.13
N GLU A 89 -19.59 -21.81 13.80
CA GLU A 89 -19.65 -21.93 15.27
C GLU A 89 -18.76 -23.03 15.88
N LEU A 90 -17.97 -23.75 15.06
CA LEU A 90 -17.16 -24.90 15.50
C LEU A 90 -15.80 -24.53 16.10
N PHE A 91 -15.51 -23.26 16.34
CA PHE A 91 -14.23 -22.81 16.87
C PHE A 91 -14.17 -22.92 18.40
N LYS A 92 -13.07 -23.48 18.92
CA LYS A 92 -12.84 -23.54 20.37
C LYS A 92 -12.53 -22.20 20.99
N SER A 93 -11.79 -21.37 20.26
CA SER A 93 -11.36 -20.07 20.75
C SER A 93 -11.14 -19.12 19.58
N ILE A 94 -11.55 -17.86 19.75
CA ILE A 94 -11.37 -16.81 18.78
C ILE A 94 -10.79 -15.59 19.51
N VAL A 95 -9.66 -15.07 19.05
CA VAL A 95 -9.06 -13.83 19.55
C VAL A 95 -8.84 -12.88 18.38
N ILE A 96 -9.39 -11.67 18.49
CA ILE A 96 -9.24 -10.61 17.51
C ILE A 96 -8.46 -9.48 18.16
N LYS A 97 -7.33 -9.08 17.56
CA LYS A 97 -6.50 -7.99 18.07
C LYS A 97 -6.39 -6.87 17.05
N LYS A 98 -6.51 -5.63 17.51
CA LYS A 98 -6.18 -4.46 16.70
C LYS A 98 -4.71 -4.53 16.32
N SER A 99 -4.40 -4.33 15.04
CA SER A 99 -3.03 -4.33 14.53
C SER A 99 -2.71 -3.00 13.84
N ASP A 100 -2.23 -3.05 12.60
CA ASP A 100 -1.86 -1.84 11.86
C ASP A 100 -3.08 -1.00 11.49
N ILE A 101 -2.81 0.26 11.17
CA ILE A 101 -3.80 1.19 10.63
C ILE A 101 -3.41 1.49 9.19
N ALA A 102 -4.36 1.39 8.29
CA ALA A 102 -4.24 1.87 6.91
C ALA A 102 -4.91 3.25 6.80
N VAL A 103 -4.51 4.01 5.79
CA VAL A 103 -5.07 5.36 5.55
C VAL A 103 -5.54 5.44 4.12
N ASN A 104 -6.79 5.84 3.93
CA ASN A 104 -7.42 5.93 2.63
C ASN A 104 -7.98 7.32 2.36
N LEU A 105 -7.87 7.77 1.12
CA LEU A 105 -8.42 9.02 0.65
C LEU A 105 -9.47 8.76 -0.44
N MET A 106 -10.72 9.09 -0.12
CA MET A 106 -11.81 9.13 -1.10
C MET A 106 -11.66 10.37 -1.98
N LEU A 107 -11.75 10.18 -3.30
CA LEU A 107 -11.59 11.28 -4.24
C LEU A 107 -12.97 11.77 -4.73
N PRO A 108 -13.23 13.08 -4.67
CA PRO A 108 -14.40 13.67 -5.30
C PRO A 108 -14.20 13.82 -6.81
N ASP A 109 -15.21 14.28 -7.52
CA ASP A 109 -15.16 14.46 -8.96
C ASP A 109 -14.29 15.66 -9.40
N LEU A 110 -14.16 16.67 -8.51
CA LEU A 110 -13.42 17.90 -8.80
C LEU A 110 -12.31 18.14 -7.77
N TYR A 111 -11.16 18.59 -8.24
CA TYR A 111 -10.04 18.92 -7.36
C TYR A 111 -10.38 20.05 -6.37
N GLU A 112 -11.20 21.03 -6.77
CA GLU A 112 -11.65 22.09 -5.87
C GLU A 112 -12.43 21.52 -4.69
N ASP A 113 -13.27 20.52 -4.92
CA ASP A 113 -14.02 19.84 -3.86
C ASP A 113 -13.07 19.09 -2.91
N TYR A 114 -12.02 18.48 -3.48
CA TYR A 114 -10.97 17.87 -2.65
C TYR A 114 -10.35 18.90 -1.71
N LEU A 115 -9.97 20.07 -2.21
CA LEU A 115 -9.38 21.13 -1.38
C LEU A 115 -10.36 21.62 -0.30
N GLN A 116 -11.64 21.76 -0.66
CA GLN A 116 -12.66 22.21 0.30
C GLN A 116 -12.94 21.15 1.40
N ASN A 117 -12.75 19.87 1.09
CA ASN A 117 -12.91 18.79 2.07
C ASN A 117 -11.76 18.74 3.10
N LEU A 118 -10.63 19.36 2.82
CA LEU A 118 -9.55 19.50 3.79
C LEU A 118 -9.94 20.48 4.88
N THR A 119 -9.38 20.29 6.09
CA THR A 119 -9.50 21.33 7.12
C THR A 119 -8.87 22.63 6.62
N LYS A 120 -9.32 23.76 7.15
CA LYS A 120 -8.75 25.06 6.80
C LYS A 120 -7.23 25.07 7.00
N LYS A 121 -6.75 24.51 8.10
CA LYS A 121 -5.32 24.41 8.41
C LYS A 121 -4.58 23.59 7.35
N ASN A 122 -5.07 22.40 7.01
CA ASN A 122 -4.42 21.51 6.06
C ASN A 122 -4.42 22.10 4.64
N ARG A 123 -5.52 22.75 4.25
CA ARG A 123 -5.60 23.45 2.97
C ARG A 123 -4.60 24.58 2.87
N HIS A 124 -4.48 25.41 3.92
CA HIS A 124 -3.49 26.49 3.97
C HIS A 124 -2.05 25.95 3.87
N GLU A 125 -1.74 24.91 4.62
CA GLU A 125 -0.41 24.30 4.60
C GLU A 125 -0.08 23.70 3.23
N LEU A 126 -1.01 22.99 2.63
CA LEU A 126 -0.81 22.42 1.29
C LEU A 126 -0.53 23.52 0.27
N ASN A 127 -1.34 24.59 0.27
CA ASN A 127 -1.16 25.70 -0.66
C ASN A 127 0.18 26.43 -0.41
N ARG A 128 0.58 26.58 0.85
CA ARG A 128 1.88 27.17 1.19
C ARG A 128 3.04 26.33 0.66
N LYS A 129 2.98 25.01 0.84
CA LYS A 129 4.00 24.09 0.33
C LYS A 129 4.08 24.10 -1.20
N LYS A 130 2.94 24.16 -1.86
CA LYS A 130 2.87 24.23 -3.33
C LYS A 130 3.51 25.52 -3.85
N ARG A 131 3.23 26.67 -3.24
CA ARG A 131 3.86 27.95 -3.60
C ARG A 131 5.37 27.90 -3.39
N LYS A 132 5.82 27.39 -2.25
CA LYS A 132 7.25 27.27 -1.93
C LYS A 132 7.99 26.40 -2.95
N PHE A 133 7.38 25.30 -3.36
CA PHE A 133 7.95 24.44 -4.41
C PHE A 133 8.05 25.19 -5.75
N SER A 134 6.96 25.82 -6.17
CA SER A 134 6.89 26.55 -7.44
C SER A 134 7.83 27.75 -7.47
N ASP A 135 8.11 28.39 -6.33
CA ASP A 135 9.06 29.52 -6.25
C ASP A 135 10.51 29.06 -6.46
N GLN A 136 10.84 27.82 -6.15
CA GLN A 136 12.22 27.30 -6.25
C GLN A 136 12.46 26.40 -7.47
N ILE A 137 11.41 25.90 -8.09
CA ILE A 137 11.49 24.99 -9.23
C ILE A 137 10.85 25.69 -10.44
N ASP A 138 11.65 25.92 -11.48
CA ASP A 138 11.22 26.66 -12.68
C ASP A 138 10.24 25.86 -13.55
N SER A 139 10.49 24.55 -13.67
CA SER A 139 9.62 23.68 -14.46
C SER A 139 9.51 22.29 -13.83
N PHE A 140 8.35 21.70 -13.93
CA PHE A 140 8.09 20.34 -13.42
C PHE A 140 7.02 19.66 -14.26
N GLU A 141 7.05 18.33 -14.22
CA GLU A 141 6.10 17.48 -14.91
C GLU A 141 5.87 16.20 -14.12
N LEU A 142 4.60 15.80 -13.98
CA LEU A 142 4.22 14.50 -13.44
C LEU A 142 4.27 13.46 -14.56
N LEU A 143 5.13 12.48 -14.41
CA LEU A 143 5.29 11.38 -15.36
C LEU A 143 5.08 10.02 -14.68
N GLU A 144 4.90 9.01 -15.49
CA GLU A 144 4.80 7.62 -15.02
C GLU A 144 5.67 6.71 -15.88
N SER A 145 6.25 5.68 -15.27
CA SER A 145 7.17 4.79 -15.96
C SER A 145 7.26 3.43 -15.28
N LYS A 146 7.60 2.41 -16.08
CA LYS A 146 8.04 1.09 -15.62
C LYS A 146 9.50 0.83 -16.01
N GLU A 147 10.20 1.85 -16.51
CA GLU A 147 11.56 1.74 -17.02
C GLU A 147 12.59 1.59 -15.90
N LYS A 148 13.66 0.85 -16.21
CA LYS A 148 14.74 0.57 -15.25
C LYS A 148 15.40 1.85 -14.72
N GLU A 149 15.56 2.87 -15.55
CA GLU A 149 16.17 4.15 -15.15
C GLU A 149 15.41 4.78 -13.98
N ILE A 150 14.09 4.81 -14.06
CA ILE A 150 13.25 5.38 -12.99
C ILE A 150 13.21 4.44 -11.78
N PHE A 151 13.19 3.13 -12.01
CA PHE A 151 13.32 2.17 -10.92
C PHE A 151 14.61 2.38 -10.13
N ASP A 152 15.75 2.54 -10.83
CA ASP A 152 17.04 2.77 -10.19
C ASP A 152 17.06 4.09 -9.41
N THR A 153 16.40 5.13 -9.91
CA THR A 153 16.22 6.40 -9.19
C THR A 153 15.41 6.19 -7.90
N PHE A 154 14.30 5.48 -7.99
CA PHE A 154 13.48 5.12 -6.81
C PHE A 154 14.33 4.42 -5.76
N VAL A 155 15.06 3.39 -6.15
CA VAL A 155 15.92 2.61 -5.24
C VAL A 155 17.03 3.47 -4.64
N SER A 156 17.73 4.25 -5.46
CA SER A 156 18.82 5.11 -5.01
C SER A 156 18.34 6.13 -3.98
N GLN A 157 17.24 6.81 -4.25
CA GLN A 157 16.66 7.78 -3.32
C GLN A 157 16.20 7.10 -2.02
N HIS A 158 15.66 5.90 -2.11
CA HIS A 158 15.21 5.13 -0.95
C HIS A 158 16.39 4.76 -0.05
N LYS A 159 17.48 4.24 -0.63
CA LYS A 159 18.71 3.87 0.10
C LYS A 159 19.35 5.06 0.81
N LYS A 160 19.27 6.25 0.24
CA LYS A 160 19.79 7.49 0.82
C LYS A 160 18.91 8.09 1.91
N SER A 161 17.71 7.55 2.13
CA SER A 161 16.85 7.98 3.22
C SER A 161 17.46 7.64 4.57
N LYS A 162 17.25 8.54 5.55
CA LYS A 162 17.77 8.33 6.91
C LYS A 162 16.94 7.28 7.68
N GLY A 163 17.61 6.58 8.60
CA GLY A 163 16.98 5.63 9.51
C GLY A 163 16.50 4.34 8.86
N GLU A 164 15.43 3.78 9.39
CA GLU A 164 14.91 2.47 8.98
C GLU A 164 14.51 2.42 7.51
N LYS A 165 14.03 3.53 6.95
CA LYS A 165 13.63 3.59 5.54
C LYS A 165 14.80 3.27 4.60
N GLY A 166 15.99 3.81 4.86
CA GLY A 166 17.17 3.51 4.05
C GLY A 166 17.65 2.08 4.20
N LYS A 167 17.52 1.51 5.39
CA LYS A 167 17.90 0.12 5.68
C LYS A 167 16.92 -0.90 5.10
N PHE A 168 15.68 -0.51 4.86
CA PHE A 168 14.64 -1.37 4.30
C PHE A 168 14.99 -1.89 2.91
N MET A 169 15.67 -1.09 2.09
CA MET A 169 16.00 -1.44 0.71
C MET A 169 17.25 -2.31 0.63
N THR A 170 17.15 -3.56 1.08
CA THR A 170 18.16 -4.60 0.90
C THR A 170 18.16 -5.09 -0.54
N LYS A 171 19.14 -5.94 -0.92
CA LYS A 171 19.17 -6.57 -2.25
C LYS A 171 17.93 -7.40 -2.54
N ASP A 172 17.44 -8.16 -1.56
CA ASP A 172 16.24 -8.98 -1.70
C ASP A 172 14.99 -8.12 -1.87
N THR A 173 14.89 -7.04 -1.09
CA THR A 173 13.80 -6.08 -1.20
C THR A 173 13.81 -5.39 -2.56
N GLU A 174 14.99 -4.97 -3.04
CA GLU A 174 15.15 -4.38 -4.37
C GLU A 174 14.70 -5.34 -5.47
N ALA A 175 15.11 -6.62 -5.40
CA ALA A 175 14.69 -7.65 -6.35
C ALA A 175 13.17 -7.85 -6.33
N TYR A 176 12.56 -7.84 -5.15
CA TYR A 176 11.11 -7.92 -5.00
C TYR A 176 10.41 -6.75 -5.72
N PHE A 177 10.82 -5.50 -5.47
CA PHE A 177 10.25 -4.33 -6.13
C PHE A 177 10.47 -4.34 -7.65
N GLU A 178 11.65 -4.78 -8.10
CA GLU A 178 11.94 -4.89 -9.54
C GLU A 178 10.99 -5.86 -10.23
N ASN A 179 10.74 -7.02 -9.63
CA ASN A 179 9.80 -8.00 -10.16
C ASN A 179 8.34 -7.52 -10.06
N LEU A 180 8.01 -6.81 -8.97
CA LEU A 180 6.69 -6.23 -8.78
C LEU A 180 6.35 -5.22 -9.89
N LEU A 181 7.31 -4.41 -10.29
CA LEU A 181 7.13 -3.39 -11.33
C LEU A 181 6.86 -4.01 -12.70
N LYS A 182 7.23 -5.28 -12.93
CA LYS A 182 6.94 -6.01 -14.18
C LYS A 182 5.50 -6.51 -14.27
N LEU A 183 4.78 -6.59 -13.14
CA LEU A 183 3.39 -7.01 -13.13
C LEU A 183 2.49 -5.91 -13.68
N ASP A 184 1.35 -6.30 -14.25
CA ASP A 184 0.37 -5.36 -14.80
C ASP A 184 -0.13 -4.39 -13.71
N ASP A 185 -0.42 -3.16 -14.13
CA ASP A 185 -0.98 -2.08 -13.30
C ASP A 185 -0.02 -1.53 -12.22
N TRP A 186 1.18 -2.06 -12.08
CA TRP A 186 2.24 -1.50 -11.25
C TRP A 186 3.06 -0.52 -12.07
N LYS A 187 3.39 0.63 -11.47
CA LYS A 187 4.17 1.71 -12.10
C LYS A 187 4.75 2.65 -11.06
N ILE A 188 5.64 3.50 -11.51
CA ILE A 188 6.21 4.57 -10.70
C ILE A 188 5.72 5.90 -11.27
N TYR A 189 5.00 6.66 -10.46
CA TYR A 189 4.81 8.10 -10.70
C TYR A 189 6.06 8.82 -10.24
N TYR A 190 6.51 9.81 -11.00
CA TYR A 190 7.67 10.59 -10.59
C TYR A 190 7.53 12.05 -11.01
N LEU A 191 8.19 12.89 -10.22
CA LEU A 191 8.21 14.34 -10.42
C LEU A 191 9.53 14.73 -11.05
N LYS A 192 9.49 15.00 -12.35
CA LYS A 192 10.65 15.47 -13.09
C LYS A 192 10.67 17.00 -13.10
N THR A 193 11.82 17.59 -12.80
CA THR A 193 12.01 19.03 -12.75
C THR A 193 13.21 19.42 -13.61
N ASN A 194 13.43 20.73 -13.79
CA ASN A 194 14.66 21.26 -14.38
C ASN A 194 15.92 20.88 -13.59
N LYS A 195 15.77 20.41 -12.35
CA LYS A 195 16.88 19.94 -11.49
C LYS A 195 16.93 18.40 -11.37
N GLY A 196 16.21 17.68 -12.22
CA GLY A 196 16.13 16.23 -12.22
C GLY A 196 14.88 15.69 -11.55
N VAL A 197 14.87 14.38 -11.28
CA VAL A 197 13.78 13.70 -10.58
C VAL A 197 13.90 13.93 -9.08
N VAL A 198 12.93 14.61 -8.49
CA VAL A 198 12.98 15.00 -7.07
C VAL A 198 12.20 14.08 -6.14
N SER A 199 11.23 13.34 -6.66
CA SER A 199 10.45 12.36 -5.87
C SER A 199 9.81 11.30 -6.76
N THR A 200 9.52 10.15 -6.16
CA THR A 200 8.90 9.00 -6.82
C THR A 200 7.82 8.40 -5.94
N ALA A 201 6.83 7.77 -6.57
CA ALA A 201 5.75 7.02 -5.89
C ALA A 201 5.55 5.70 -6.62
N PHE A 202 5.82 4.60 -5.93
CA PHE A 202 5.63 3.24 -6.43
C PHE A 202 4.19 2.84 -6.19
N CYS A 203 3.40 2.67 -7.25
CA CYS A 203 1.94 2.55 -7.17
C CYS A 203 1.41 1.34 -7.93
N TYR A 204 0.27 0.87 -7.46
CA TYR A 204 -0.64 0.01 -8.23
C TYR A 204 -1.87 0.83 -8.58
N GLU A 205 -2.19 0.95 -9.86
CA GLU A 205 -3.36 1.70 -10.31
C GLU A 205 -4.32 0.80 -11.07
N SER A 206 -5.50 0.61 -10.48
CA SER A 206 -6.60 -0.13 -11.09
C SER A 206 -7.52 0.82 -11.87
N LYS A 207 -8.58 0.27 -12.46
CA LYS A 207 -9.64 1.08 -13.07
C LYS A 207 -10.31 2.00 -12.05
N LYS A 208 -10.39 1.60 -10.79
CA LYS A 208 -11.14 2.30 -9.74
C LYS A 208 -10.31 3.30 -8.96
N GLY A 209 -9.05 3.01 -8.73
CA GLY A 209 -8.21 3.85 -7.87
C GLY A 209 -6.75 3.49 -7.91
N CYS A 210 -6.00 4.14 -7.04
CA CYS A 210 -4.55 3.99 -6.96
C CYS A 210 -4.14 3.66 -5.53
N TYR A 211 -3.16 2.77 -5.39
CA TYR A 211 -2.58 2.36 -4.11
C TYR A 211 -1.13 2.83 -4.08
N LEU A 212 -0.80 3.65 -3.09
CA LEU A 212 0.57 4.12 -2.86
C LEU A 212 1.32 3.10 -2.01
N TYR A 213 2.14 2.30 -2.65
CA TYR A 213 2.83 1.19 -1.97
C TYR A 213 4.13 1.62 -1.31
N ASN A 214 4.93 2.44 -1.99
CA ASN A 214 6.18 2.96 -1.46
C ASN A 214 6.53 4.27 -2.18
N SER A 215 7.48 5.02 -1.64
CA SER A 215 7.90 6.29 -2.22
C SER A 215 9.35 6.60 -1.88
N SER A 216 9.95 7.48 -2.64
CA SER A 216 11.28 8.02 -2.36
C SER A 216 11.38 9.49 -2.78
N ARG A 217 12.37 10.18 -2.27
CA ARG A 217 12.64 11.58 -2.61
C ARG A 217 14.14 11.87 -2.55
N ASP A 218 14.53 12.88 -3.30
CA ASP A 218 15.90 13.41 -3.22
C ASP A 218 16.00 14.33 -1.99
N ASN A 219 16.85 13.94 -1.04
CA ASN A 219 17.02 14.65 0.24
C ASN A 219 17.47 16.12 0.06
N LYS A 220 18.10 16.45 -1.05
CA LYS A 220 18.53 17.83 -1.35
C LYS A 220 17.34 18.80 -1.40
N PHE A 221 16.14 18.29 -1.68
CA PHE A 221 14.93 19.08 -1.85
C PHE A 221 13.95 18.96 -0.67
N ASN A 222 14.39 18.38 0.46
CA ASN A 222 13.51 18.17 1.63
C ASN A 222 12.81 19.46 2.10
N SER A 223 13.48 20.62 1.98
CA SER A 223 12.93 21.90 2.42
C SER A 223 11.70 22.33 1.62
N ILE A 224 11.51 21.81 0.42
CA ILE A 224 10.35 22.16 -0.44
C ILE A 224 9.35 21.02 -0.58
N ASN A 225 9.47 19.98 0.22
CA ASN A 225 8.50 18.87 0.33
C ASN A 225 8.14 18.22 -1.02
N PRO A 226 9.11 17.65 -1.76
CA PRO A 226 8.84 17.14 -3.10
C PRO A 226 7.90 15.92 -3.09
N GLY A 227 7.85 15.14 -2.00
CA GLY A 227 6.92 14.03 -1.86
C GLY A 227 5.47 14.48 -1.72
N ILE A 228 5.23 15.53 -0.93
CA ILE A 228 3.89 16.12 -0.78
C ILE A 228 3.42 16.72 -2.10
N PHE A 229 4.30 17.45 -2.79
CA PHE A 229 3.99 18.04 -4.08
C PHE A 229 3.64 16.96 -5.12
N LEU A 230 4.41 15.86 -5.16
CA LEU A 230 4.12 14.73 -6.03
C LEU A 230 2.76 14.12 -5.71
N ASN A 231 2.45 13.85 -4.44
CA ASN A 231 1.18 13.27 -4.04
C ASN A 231 0.00 14.16 -4.42
N ASP A 232 0.13 15.48 -4.28
CA ASP A 232 -0.92 16.41 -4.72
C ASP A 232 -1.15 16.34 -6.24
N LEU A 233 -0.10 16.25 -7.03
CA LEU A 233 -0.21 16.09 -8.47
C LEU A 233 -0.85 14.75 -8.86
N ILE A 234 -0.52 13.69 -8.15
CA ILE A 234 -1.16 12.37 -8.34
C ILE A 234 -2.66 12.48 -8.04
N ILE A 235 -3.03 13.11 -6.93
CA ILE A 235 -4.44 13.32 -6.57
C ILE A 235 -5.17 14.05 -7.69
N GLN A 236 -4.60 15.14 -8.22
CA GLN A 236 -5.16 15.87 -9.34
C GLN A 236 -5.34 14.98 -10.59
N ARG A 237 -4.32 14.19 -10.90
CA ARG A 237 -4.34 13.27 -12.05
C ARG A 237 -5.41 12.19 -11.88
N LEU A 238 -5.53 11.61 -10.70
CA LEU A 238 -6.53 10.58 -10.42
C LEU A 238 -7.95 11.13 -10.52
N ILE A 239 -8.19 12.33 -10.01
CA ILE A 239 -9.48 13.01 -10.14
C ILE A 239 -9.82 13.26 -11.61
N GLN A 240 -8.86 13.74 -12.42
CA GLN A 240 -9.05 13.95 -13.86
C GLN A 240 -9.40 12.64 -14.58
N LYS A 241 -8.84 11.53 -14.17
CA LYS A 241 -9.13 10.19 -14.71
C LYS A 241 -10.46 9.61 -14.22
N GLY A 242 -11.14 10.26 -13.28
CA GLY A 242 -12.37 9.77 -12.68
C GLY A 242 -12.17 8.63 -11.69
N LYS A 243 -10.97 8.51 -11.11
CA LYS A 243 -10.70 7.49 -10.09
C LYS A 243 -11.41 7.82 -8.79
N CYS A 244 -11.78 6.80 -8.03
CA CYS A 244 -12.61 6.94 -6.83
C CYS A 244 -11.79 7.12 -5.54
N PHE A 245 -10.54 6.67 -5.51
CA PHE A 245 -9.73 6.72 -4.28
C PHE A 245 -8.23 6.78 -4.57
N PHE A 246 -7.50 7.28 -3.58
CA PHE A 246 -6.06 7.13 -3.43
C PHE A 246 -5.80 6.49 -2.06
N ASP A 247 -5.42 5.21 -2.07
CA ASP A 247 -5.17 4.44 -0.87
C ASP A 247 -3.69 4.54 -0.48
N PHE A 248 -3.42 5.16 0.68
CA PHE A 248 -2.06 5.29 1.19
C PHE A 248 -1.53 4.02 1.87
N LEU A 249 -2.37 2.98 1.99
CA LEU A 249 -2.05 1.70 2.61
C LEU A 249 -1.66 1.83 4.09
N LYS A 250 -0.89 0.87 4.63
CA LYS A 250 -0.50 0.86 6.04
C LYS A 250 0.43 2.00 6.40
N GLY A 251 0.32 2.46 7.62
CA GLY A 251 1.17 3.48 8.22
C GLY A 251 0.41 4.75 8.53
N THR A 252 0.74 5.35 9.66
CA THR A 252 0.06 6.53 10.17
C THR A 252 0.90 7.79 10.04
N GLU A 253 1.73 7.85 9.01
CA GLU A 253 2.56 9.03 8.74
C GLU A 253 1.66 10.25 8.57
N ARG A 254 2.04 11.33 9.23
CA ARG A 254 1.22 12.53 9.36
C ARG A 254 0.77 13.10 8.02
N TYR A 255 1.63 13.07 7.00
CA TYR A 255 1.28 13.65 5.70
C TYR A 255 0.03 13.05 5.07
N LYS A 256 -0.25 11.77 5.35
CA LYS A 256 -1.44 11.08 4.83
C LYS A 256 -2.73 11.73 5.33
N PHE A 257 -2.74 12.09 6.61
CA PHE A 257 -3.88 12.77 7.23
C PHE A 257 -3.95 14.24 6.82
N ASP A 258 -2.81 14.89 6.69
CA ASP A 258 -2.74 16.28 6.22
C ASP A 258 -3.28 16.40 4.79
N LEU A 259 -3.14 15.37 3.97
CA LEU A 259 -3.73 15.30 2.63
C LEU A 259 -5.20 14.84 2.62
N GLY A 260 -5.80 14.65 3.78
CA GLY A 260 -7.22 14.32 3.91
C GLY A 260 -7.55 12.85 4.07
N GLY A 261 -6.53 12.00 4.23
CA GLY A 261 -6.73 10.57 4.45
C GLY A 261 -7.44 10.26 5.75
N GLN A 262 -8.20 9.17 5.75
CA GLN A 262 -8.91 8.67 6.93
C GLN A 262 -8.40 7.29 7.31
N SER A 263 -8.29 7.04 8.61
CA SER A 263 -7.79 5.78 9.14
C SER A 263 -8.78 4.64 8.98
N VAL A 264 -8.24 3.47 8.70
CA VAL A 264 -8.97 2.19 8.66
C VAL A 264 -8.21 1.21 9.55
N GLN A 265 -8.86 0.72 10.61
CA GLN A 265 -8.27 -0.24 11.53
C GLN A 265 -8.19 -1.62 10.89
N LEU A 266 -7.01 -2.23 10.94
CA LEU A 266 -6.79 -3.62 10.58
C LEU A 266 -6.67 -4.48 11.84
N TYR A 267 -6.85 -5.80 11.69
CA TYR A 267 -6.91 -6.75 12.80
C TYR A 267 -6.09 -7.98 12.50
N ASP A 268 -5.56 -8.58 13.57
CA ASP A 268 -4.99 -9.92 13.55
C ASP A 268 -6.01 -10.89 14.16
N LEU A 269 -6.12 -12.08 13.59
CA LEU A 269 -7.10 -13.08 13.95
C LEU A 269 -6.40 -14.39 14.37
N TYR A 270 -6.73 -14.89 15.56
CA TYR A 270 -6.19 -16.12 16.11
C TYR A 270 -7.35 -17.05 16.44
N ILE A 271 -7.39 -18.21 15.79
CA ILE A 271 -8.46 -19.20 15.99
C ILE A 271 -7.85 -20.52 16.42
N LYS A 272 -8.48 -21.18 17.40
CA LYS A 272 -8.28 -22.59 17.72
C LYS A 272 -9.49 -23.37 17.22
N LEU A 273 -9.23 -24.37 16.41
CA LEU A 273 -10.24 -25.24 15.83
C LEU A 273 -10.71 -26.33 16.80
#